data_6e2f53e26e124131100efac0b1bbfc07
#
_entry.id   6e2f53e26e124131100efac0b1bbfc07
#
_cell.length_a   1.000
_cell.length_b   1.000
_cell.length_c   1.000
_cell.angle_alpha   90.00
_cell.angle_beta   90.00
_cell.angle_gamma   90.00
#
_symmetry.space_group_name_H-M   'P 1'
#
loop_
_entity.id
_entity.type
_entity.pdbx_description
1 polymer ?
#
loop_
_entity_poly.entity_id
_entity_poly.type
_entity_poly.pdbx_seq_one_letter_code
_entity_poly.pdbx_strand_id
1 'polypeptide(L)'
;MIDRLLALEASHAELTARLSLPEVHSDPKAVREISKALAEIDPIVTLFRRFRDLGHELAQAKELVLSAGAADSTGDAELAAMA
;
A
#
# COMPACT_ATOMS: atom_id res chain seq x y z
N MET A 1 -7.36 -5.59 -13.69
CA MET A 1 -7.78 -4.83 -12.49
C MET A 1 -6.60 -4.28 -11.69
N ILE A 2 -5.61 -5.11 -11.40
CA ILE A 2 -4.39 -4.67 -10.72
C ILE A 2 -3.66 -3.59 -11.52
N ASP A 3 -3.64 -3.72 -12.85
CA ASP A 3 -2.98 -2.74 -13.72
C ASP A 3 -3.57 -1.34 -13.57
N ARG A 4 -4.89 -1.25 -13.41
CA ARG A 4 -5.56 0.04 -13.18
C ARG A 4 -5.20 0.62 -11.82
N LEU A 5 -5.10 -0.22 -10.81
CA LEU A 5 -4.73 0.21 -9.47
C LEU A 5 -3.29 0.71 -9.43
N LEU A 6 -2.39 0.03 -10.14
CA LEU A 6 -1.00 0.48 -10.27
C LEU A 6 -0.91 1.79 -11.04
N ALA A 7 -1.72 1.95 -12.08
CA ALA A 7 -1.78 3.20 -12.84
C ALA A 7 -2.29 4.36 -11.98
N LEU A 8 -3.30 4.11 -11.15
CA LEU A 8 -3.81 5.10 -10.21
C LEU A 8 -2.76 5.48 -9.17
N GLU A 9 -2.01 4.51 -8.66
CA GLU A 9 -0.93 4.78 -7.72
C GLU A 9 0.15 5.64 -8.37
N ALA A 10 0.52 5.33 -9.60
CA ALA A 10 1.49 6.12 -10.35
C ALA A 10 0.99 7.55 -10.60
N SER A 11 -0.29 7.69 -10.96
CA SER A 11 -0.90 9.00 -11.14
C SER A 11 -0.92 9.80 -9.85
N HIS A 12 -1.21 9.15 -8.73
CA HIS A 12 -1.20 9.79 -7.41
C HIS A 12 0.19 10.33 -7.10
N ALA A 13 1.21 9.52 -7.30
CA ALA A 13 2.60 9.91 -7.07
C ALA A 13 3.00 11.08 -7.96
N GLU A 14 2.62 11.05 -9.23
CA GLU A 14 2.91 12.12 -10.18
C GLU A 14 2.24 13.43 -9.79
N LEU A 15 0.96 13.38 -9.45
CA LEU A 15 0.22 14.56 -9.03
C LEU A 15 0.78 15.16 -7.74
N THR A 16 1.15 14.30 -6.79
CA THR A 16 1.78 14.74 -5.56
C THR A 16 3.11 15.44 -5.84
N ALA A 17 3.91 14.89 -6.74
CA ALA A 17 5.18 15.48 -7.14
C ALA A 17 4.97 16.84 -7.80
N ARG A 18 3.94 17.00 -8.64
CA ARG A 18 3.61 18.27 -9.28
C ARG A 18 3.25 19.33 -8.25
N LEU A 19 2.51 18.96 -7.21
CA LEU A 19 2.17 19.90 -6.15
C LEU A 19 3.40 20.47 -5.45
N SER A 20 4.50 19.73 -5.45
CA SER A 20 5.74 20.15 -4.82
C SER A 20 6.56 21.12 -5.69
N LEU A 21 6.19 21.27 -6.97
CA LEU A 21 6.92 22.16 -7.87
C LEU A 21 6.60 23.63 -7.56
N PRO A 22 7.62 24.51 -7.51
CA PRO A 22 7.38 25.95 -7.29
C PRO A 22 6.48 26.58 -8.33
N GLU A 23 6.57 26.11 -9.57
CA GLU A 23 5.74 26.61 -10.69
C GLU A 23 4.27 26.36 -10.43
N VAL A 24 3.93 25.22 -9.87
CA VAL A 24 2.55 24.86 -9.55
C VAL A 24 2.08 25.64 -8.32
N HIS A 25 2.94 25.79 -7.31
CA HIS A 25 2.62 26.54 -6.10
C HIS A 25 2.25 27.99 -6.40
N SER A 26 2.85 28.58 -7.41
CA SER A 26 2.56 29.97 -7.79
C SER A 26 1.32 30.10 -8.67
N ASP A 27 0.71 29.00 -9.08
CA ASP A 27 -0.51 28.99 -9.87
C ASP A 27 -1.68 28.41 -9.06
N PRO A 28 -2.55 29.25 -8.46
CA PRO A 28 -3.65 28.75 -7.63
C PRO A 28 -4.62 27.85 -8.38
N LYS A 29 -4.80 28.08 -9.67
CA LYS A 29 -5.68 27.27 -10.49
C LYS A 29 -5.13 25.84 -10.65
N ALA A 30 -3.84 25.74 -10.93
CA ALA A 30 -3.18 24.44 -11.05
C ALA A 30 -3.22 23.66 -9.73
N VAL A 31 -2.95 24.35 -8.61
CA VAL A 31 -3.03 23.73 -7.29
C VAL A 31 -4.43 23.18 -7.03
N ARG A 32 -5.45 23.94 -7.38
CA ARG A 32 -6.84 23.53 -7.18
C ARG A 32 -7.20 22.31 -8.01
N GLU A 33 -6.81 22.31 -9.29
CA GLU A 33 -7.11 21.20 -10.19
C GLU A 33 -6.39 19.93 -9.76
N ILE A 34 -5.12 20.02 -9.40
CA ILE A 34 -4.34 18.88 -8.96
C ILE A 34 -4.87 18.34 -7.62
N SER A 35 -5.18 19.24 -6.69
CA SER A 35 -5.73 18.86 -5.40
C SER A 35 -7.07 18.14 -5.55
N LYS A 36 -7.90 18.61 -6.47
CA LYS A 36 -9.18 17.99 -6.76
C LYS A 36 -9.00 16.58 -7.33
N ALA A 37 -8.09 16.44 -8.28
CA ALA A 37 -7.78 15.13 -8.87
C ALA A 37 -7.24 14.16 -7.83
N LEU A 38 -6.35 14.63 -6.94
CA LEU A 38 -5.82 13.83 -5.84
C LEU A 38 -6.94 13.39 -4.88
N ALA A 39 -7.84 14.30 -4.54
CA ALA A 39 -8.95 13.99 -3.65
C ALA A 39 -9.85 12.89 -4.21
N GLU A 40 -9.98 12.81 -5.53
CA GLU A 40 -10.78 11.78 -6.18
C GLU A 40 -10.12 10.40 -6.13
N ILE A 41 -8.81 10.33 -6.33
CA ILE A 41 -8.09 9.05 -6.42
C ILE A 41 -7.46 8.62 -5.09
N ASP A 42 -7.23 9.55 -4.18
CA ASP A 42 -6.54 9.28 -2.91
C ASP A 42 -7.20 8.16 -2.08
N PRO A 43 -8.52 8.13 -1.90
CA PRO A 43 -9.15 7.04 -1.15
C PRO A 43 -8.90 5.68 -1.78
N ILE A 44 -8.92 5.61 -3.11
CA ILE A 44 -8.70 4.36 -3.84
C ILE A 44 -7.25 3.89 -3.67
N VAL A 45 -6.31 4.80 -3.84
CA VAL A 45 -4.88 4.50 -3.71
C VAL A 45 -4.54 4.10 -2.27
N THR A 46 -5.09 4.81 -1.29
CA THR A 46 -4.89 4.51 0.12
C THR A 46 -5.39 3.10 0.44
N LEU A 47 -6.59 2.76 -0.04
CA LEU A 47 -7.17 1.44 0.17
C LEU A 47 -6.33 0.34 -0.49
N PHE A 48 -5.84 0.60 -1.70
CA PHE A 48 -5.01 -0.34 -2.42
C PHE A 48 -3.68 -0.60 -1.69
N ARG A 49 -3.05 0.47 -1.22
CA ARG A 49 -1.79 0.36 -0.45
C ARG A 49 -1.99 -0.45 0.83
N ARG A 50 -3.08 -0.18 1.53
CA ARG A 50 -3.42 -0.91 2.76
C ARG A 50 -3.64 -2.38 2.47
N PHE A 51 -4.35 -2.68 1.40
CA PHE A 51 -4.60 -4.06 0.99
C PHE A 51 -3.28 -4.78 0.66
N ARG A 52 -2.38 -4.11 -0.05
CA ARG A 52 -1.07 -4.65 -0.38
C ARG A 52 -0.23 -4.89 0.87
N ASP A 53 -0.22 -3.94 1.80
CA ASP A 53 0.53 -4.06 3.05
C ASP A 53 0.02 -5.21 3.90
N LEU A 54 -1.30 -5.38 3.98
CA LEU A 54 -1.90 -6.51 4.68
C LEU A 54 -1.52 -7.84 4.02
N GLY A 55 -1.45 -7.86 2.70
CA GLY A 55 -0.99 -9.04 1.97
C GLY A 55 0.44 -9.41 2.29
N HIS A 56 1.31 -8.41 2.38
CA HIS A 56 2.71 -8.61 2.77
C HIS A 56 2.82 -9.10 4.22
N GLU A 57 2.07 -8.50 5.12
CA GLU A 57 2.07 -8.92 6.54
C GLU A 57 1.59 -10.36 6.67
N LEU A 58 0.57 -10.73 5.92
CA LEU A 58 0.05 -12.10 5.93
C LEU A 58 1.11 -13.07 5.38
N ALA A 59 1.78 -12.71 4.31
CA ALA A 59 2.83 -13.55 3.73
C ALA A 59 3.98 -13.73 4.70
N GLN A 60 4.40 -12.67 5.38
CA GLN A 60 5.44 -12.72 6.39
C GLN A 60 5.04 -13.59 7.58
N ALA A 61 3.81 -13.48 8.03
CA ALA A 61 3.28 -14.29 9.10
C ALA A 61 3.28 -15.77 8.73
N LYS A 62 2.89 -16.08 7.49
CA LYS A 62 2.93 -17.46 6.98
C LYS A 62 4.36 -18.01 6.95
N GLU A 63 5.31 -17.21 6.52
CA GLU A 63 6.72 -17.61 6.49
C GLU A 63 7.23 -17.89 7.88
N LEU A 64 6.90 -17.05 8.86
CA LEU A 64 7.30 -17.26 10.24
C LEU A 64 6.73 -18.57 10.80
N VAL A 65 5.47 -18.85 10.53
CA VAL A 65 4.83 -20.08 10.97
C VAL A 65 5.50 -21.30 10.32
N LEU A 66 5.75 -21.24 9.03
CA LEU A 66 6.40 -22.31 8.30
C LEU A 66 7.85 -22.52 8.77
N SER A 67 8.58 -21.44 8.99
CA SER A 67 9.95 -21.52 9.49
C SER A 67 10.01 -22.09 10.90
N ALA A 68 9.11 -21.68 11.78
CA ALA A 68 9.03 -22.19 13.14
C ALA A 68 8.67 -23.66 13.14
N GLY A 69 7.69 -24.05 12.32
CA GLY A 69 7.31 -25.45 12.18
C GLY A 69 8.41 -26.31 11.60
N ALA A 70 9.21 -25.78 10.70
CA ALA A 70 10.34 -26.50 10.11
C ALA A 70 11.51 -26.60 11.08
N ALA A 71 11.69 -25.57 11.94
CA ALA A 71 12.79 -25.53 12.89
C ALA A 71 12.56 -26.45 14.10
N ASP A 72 11.32 -26.59 14.56
CA ASP A 72 10.95 -27.43 15.70
C ASP A 72 9.60 -28.05 15.45
N SER A 73 9.61 -29.19 14.80
CA SER A 73 8.39 -29.87 14.37
C SER A 73 7.51 -30.38 15.52
N THR A 74 8.08 -30.61 16.69
CA THR A 74 7.34 -31.17 17.81
C THR A 74 6.76 -30.10 18.72
N GLY A 75 7.60 -29.20 19.21
CA GLY A 75 7.15 -28.16 20.13
C GLY A 75 6.21 -27.16 19.45
N ASP A 76 6.52 -26.82 18.21
CA ASP A 76 5.72 -25.85 17.47
C ASP A 76 4.35 -26.41 17.07
N ALA A 77 4.29 -27.70 16.77
CA ALA A 77 3.01 -28.33 16.49
C ALA A 77 2.10 -28.29 17.71
N GLU A 78 2.64 -28.50 18.90
CA GLU A 78 1.87 -28.40 20.14
C GLU A 78 1.43 -26.96 20.40
N LEU A 79 2.31 -26.01 20.20
CA LEU A 79 1.99 -24.58 20.37
C LEU A 79 0.92 -24.14 19.39
N ALA A 80 1.02 -24.57 18.15
CA ALA A 80 0.02 -24.26 17.13
C ALA A 80 -1.33 -24.88 17.48
N ALA A 81 -1.34 -26.07 18.04
CA ALA A 81 -2.56 -26.72 18.45
C ALA A 81 -3.22 -26.02 19.64
N MET A 82 -2.41 -25.46 20.53
CA MET A 82 -2.91 -24.75 21.69
C MET A 82 -3.35 -23.30 21.35
N ALA A 83 -2.76 -22.75 20.33
CA ALA A 83 -3.12 -21.41 19.92
C ALA A 83 -4.40 -21.40 19.12
#